data_e617b6e0cce4191f1f607fde13fa133b
#
_entry.id   e617b6e0cce4191f1f607fde13fa133b
#
_cell.length_a   1.000
_cell.length_b   1.000
_cell.length_c   1.000
_cell.angle_alpha   90.00
_cell.angle_beta   90.00
_cell.angle_gamma   90.00
#
_symmetry.space_group_name_H-M   'P 1'
#
loop_
_entity.id
_entity.type
_entity.pdbx_description
1 polymer ?
#
loop_
_entity_poly.entity_id
_entity_poly.type
_entity_poly.pdbx_seq_one_letter_code
_entity_poly.pdbx_strand_id
1 'polypeptide(L)'
;MIKVGIVGGTGYTGVELLRLLAQHPHVELHAITSRGDAGTAVADMFPSLRGRIGLGFVDPKAADLENCDIVFFATPNGIAMTHAGMLLDAGVRVVDLAAD
;
A
#
# COMPACT_ATOMS: atom_id res chain seq x y z
N MET A 1 2.84 12.94 11.01
CA MET A 1 3.18 11.59 10.54
C MET A 1 3.10 11.50 9.02
N ILE A 2 3.93 10.68 8.45
CA ILE A 2 3.94 10.46 6.99
C ILE A 2 2.84 9.47 6.65
N LYS A 3 1.90 9.87 5.81
CA LYS A 3 0.83 8.99 5.34
C LYS A 3 1.31 8.16 4.18
N VAL A 4 1.21 6.85 4.30
CA VAL A 4 1.74 5.90 3.34
C VAL A 4 0.62 5.06 2.75
N GLY A 5 0.64 4.92 1.42
CA GLY A 5 -0.22 3.99 0.71
C GLY A 5 0.59 2.87 0.10
N ILE A 6 0.01 1.69 0.00
CA ILE A 6 0.64 0.53 -0.63
C ILE A 6 -0.31 -0.05 -1.66
N VAL A 7 0.17 -0.20 -2.88
CA VAL A 7 -0.58 -0.81 -3.97
C VAL A 7 -0.05 -2.22 -4.19
N GLY A 8 -0.90 -3.22 -4.05
CA GLY A 8 -0.50 -4.62 -4.23
C GLY A 8 0.12 -5.23 -2.99
N GLY A 9 -0.52 -5.10 -1.84
CA GLY A 9 0.04 -5.51 -0.54
C GLY A 9 0.02 -6.99 -0.22
N THR A 10 -0.29 -7.88 -1.19
CA THR A 10 -0.47 -9.30 -0.90
C THR A 10 0.72 -10.19 -1.28
N GLY A 11 1.73 -9.67 -2.00
CA GLY A 11 2.93 -10.44 -2.33
C GLY A 11 3.99 -10.35 -1.23
N TYR A 12 5.10 -11.06 -1.43
CA TYR A 12 6.20 -11.04 -0.46
C TYR A 12 6.73 -9.63 -0.21
N THR A 13 6.94 -8.87 -1.27
CA THR A 13 7.43 -7.49 -1.15
C THR A 13 6.42 -6.66 -0.36
N GLY A 14 5.14 -6.82 -0.65
CA GLY A 14 4.09 -6.10 0.05
C GLY A 14 4.03 -6.42 1.53
N VAL A 15 4.08 -7.71 1.89
CA VAL A 15 3.99 -8.11 3.30
C VAL A 15 5.22 -7.67 4.10
N GLU A 16 6.41 -7.74 3.51
CA GLU A 16 7.61 -7.26 4.17
C GLU A 16 7.56 -5.77 4.39
N LEU A 17 7.08 -5.03 3.40
CA LEU A 17 6.91 -3.59 3.52
C LEU A 17 5.90 -3.24 4.62
N LEU A 18 4.79 -3.94 4.68
CA LEU A 18 3.79 -3.75 5.74
C LEU A 18 4.40 -3.98 7.12
N ARG A 19 5.19 -5.04 7.26
CA ARG A 19 5.83 -5.38 8.52
C ARG A 19 6.79 -4.28 8.97
N LEU A 20 7.58 -3.76 8.05
CA LEU A 20 8.54 -2.70 8.35
C LEU A 20 7.84 -1.39 8.69
N LEU A 21 6.84 -1.01 7.90
CA LEU A 21 6.15 0.25 8.08
C LEU A 21 5.27 0.25 9.33
N ALA A 22 4.70 -0.89 9.69
CA ALA A 22 3.88 -1.01 10.90
C ALA A 22 4.68 -0.73 12.18
N GLN A 23 6.00 -0.91 12.13
CA GLN A 23 6.88 -0.67 13.25
C GLN A 23 7.52 0.73 13.23
N HIS A 24 7.33 1.47 12.14
CA HIS A 24 7.97 2.76 11.98
C HIS A 24 7.21 3.83 12.78
N PRO A 25 7.88 4.56 13.70
CA PRO A 25 7.17 5.48 14.61
C PRO A 25 6.62 6.74 13.94
N HIS A 26 7.08 7.07 12.74
CA HIS A 26 6.67 8.29 12.04
C HIS A 26 5.81 8.01 10.81
N VAL A 27 5.34 6.79 10.64
CA VAL A 27 4.55 6.37 9.49
C VAL A 27 3.15 5.98 9.93
N GLU A 28 2.16 6.50 9.18
CA GLU A 28 0.77 6.09 9.31
C GLU A 28 0.37 5.40 8.02
N LEU A 29 -0.01 4.13 8.11
CA LEU A 29 -0.53 3.42 6.94
C LEU A 29 -1.95 3.92 6.66
N HIS A 30 -2.11 4.56 5.50
CA HIS A 30 -3.38 5.19 5.13
C HIS A 30 -4.27 4.28 4.29
N ALA A 31 -3.68 3.58 3.32
CA ALA A 31 -4.42 2.70 2.43
C ALA A 31 -3.52 1.57 1.93
N ILE A 32 -4.12 0.38 1.83
CA ILE A 32 -3.44 -0.81 1.29
C ILE A 32 -4.40 -1.42 0.28
N THR A 33 -3.98 -1.52 -0.98
CA THR A 33 -4.87 -1.99 -2.03
C THR A 33 -4.58 -3.42 -2.46
N SER A 34 -5.64 -4.12 -2.84
CA SER A 34 -5.55 -5.43 -3.47
C SER A 34 -6.80 -5.62 -4.32
N ARG A 35 -6.62 -6.05 -5.56
CA ARG A 35 -7.76 -6.27 -6.46
C ARG A 35 -8.62 -7.44 -6.03
N GLY A 36 -7.99 -8.52 -5.58
CA GLY A 36 -8.72 -9.75 -5.27
C GLY A 36 -9.17 -9.86 -3.83
N ASP A 37 -8.67 -9.01 -2.95
CA ASP A 37 -8.87 -9.18 -1.51
C ASP A 37 -9.54 -7.98 -0.86
N ALA A 38 -10.13 -7.09 -1.65
CA ALA A 38 -10.83 -5.92 -1.13
C ALA A 38 -11.91 -6.36 -0.14
N GLY A 39 -11.93 -5.71 1.02
CA GLY A 39 -12.84 -6.07 2.10
C GLY A 39 -12.25 -7.03 3.13
N THR A 40 -11.12 -7.65 2.84
CA THR A 40 -10.45 -8.55 3.79
C THR A 40 -9.55 -7.74 4.71
N ALA A 41 -9.61 -8.02 6.01
CA ALA A 41 -8.69 -7.38 6.96
C ALA A 41 -7.27 -7.87 6.72
N VAL A 42 -6.30 -6.94 6.75
CA VAL A 42 -4.90 -7.29 6.57
C VAL A 42 -4.44 -8.32 7.60
N ALA A 43 -4.88 -8.15 8.84
CA ALA A 43 -4.52 -9.08 9.92
C ALA A 43 -5.11 -10.48 9.73
N ASP A 44 -6.20 -10.62 8.98
CA ASP A 44 -6.77 -11.92 8.68
C ASP A 44 -5.94 -12.68 7.64
N MET A 45 -5.40 -11.95 6.66
CA MET A 45 -4.54 -12.55 5.65
C MET A 45 -3.14 -12.81 6.19
N PHE A 46 -2.64 -11.92 7.03
CA PHE A 46 -1.31 -12.02 7.62
C PHE A 46 -1.41 -11.94 9.15
N PRO A 47 -1.66 -13.08 9.81
CA PRO A 47 -1.86 -13.08 11.27
C PRO A 47 -0.72 -12.49 12.07
N SER A 48 0.50 -12.48 11.53
CA SER A 48 1.66 -11.87 12.19
C SER A 48 1.52 -10.37 12.38
N LEU A 49 0.62 -9.73 11.61
CA LEU A 49 0.37 -8.30 11.69
C LEU A 49 -0.81 -7.95 12.58
N ARG A 50 -1.43 -8.95 13.20
CA ARG A 50 -2.57 -8.74 14.09
C ARG A 50 -2.16 -7.84 15.26
N GLY A 51 -2.96 -6.84 15.54
CA GLY A 51 -2.67 -5.86 16.58
C GLY A 51 -1.72 -4.75 16.15
N ARG A 52 -1.10 -4.87 14.98
CA ARG A 52 -0.19 -3.84 14.44
C ARG A 52 -0.83 -3.04 13.31
N ILE A 53 -1.66 -3.68 12.50
CA ILE A 53 -2.34 -3.05 11.37
C ILE A 53 -3.82 -3.33 11.51
N GLY A 54 -4.59 -2.25 11.67
CA GLY A 54 -6.06 -2.34 11.79
C GLY A 54 -6.79 -2.12 10.48
N LEU A 55 -6.08 -2.00 9.35
CA LEU A 55 -6.68 -1.72 8.07
C LEU A 55 -7.13 -2.98 7.35
N GLY A 56 -8.13 -2.82 6.47
CA GLY A 56 -8.48 -3.84 5.50
C GLY A 56 -7.93 -3.46 4.12
N PHE A 57 -7.85 -4.46 3.25
CA PHE A 57 -7.53 -4.20 1.85
C PHE A 57 -8.70 -3.49 1.18
N VAL A 58 -8.39 -2.54 0.31
CA VAL A 58 -9.40 -1.83 -0.46
C VAL A 58 -9.12 -2.00 -1.95
N ASP A 59 -10.17 -1.82 -2.76
CA ASP A 59 -10.00 -1.82 -4.21
C ASP A 59 -9.16 -0.61 -4.61
N PRO A 60 -8.21 -0.76 -5.55
CA PRO A 60 -7.39 0.39 -5.98
C PRO A 60 -8.19 1.59 -6.45
N LYS A 61 -9.39 1.37 -6.99
CA LYS A 61 -10.24 2.46 -7.46
C LYS A 61 -10.90 3.21 -6.31
N ALA A 62 -11.07 2.55 -5.16
CA ALA A 62 -11.68 3.15 -3.99
C ALA A 62 -10.65 3.73 -3.01
N ALA A 63 -9.38 3.45 -3.23
CA ALA A 63 -8.31 3.91 -2.35
C ALA A 63 -8.06 5.40 -2.55
N ASP A 64 -7.89 6.12 -1.45
CA ASP A 64 -7.68 7.55 -1.43
C ASP A 64 -6.18 7.85 -1.44
N LEU A 65 -5.49 7.38 -2.49
CA LEU A 65 -4.04 7.42 -2.56
C LEU A 65 -3.49 8.83 -2.74
N GLU A 66 -4.24 9.73 -3.35
CA GLU A 66 -3.79 11.11 -3.55
C GLU A 66 -3.67 11.89 -2.24
N ASN A 67 -4.24 11.39 -1.16
CA ASN A 67 -4.08 11.99 0.16
C ASN A 67 -2.90 11.42 0.95
N CYS A 68 -2.18 10.46 0.36
CA CYS A 68 -0.95 9.96 0.95
C CYS A 68 0.22 10.90 0.67
N ASP A 69 1.24 10.86 1.51
CA ASP A 69 2.50 11.56 1.26
C ASP A 69 3.39 10.76 0.32
N ILE A 70 3.34 9.43 0.44
CA ILE A 70 4.13 8.53 -0.38
C ILE A 70 3.31 7.26 -0.65
N VAL A 71 3.43 6.71 -1.86
CA VAL A 71 2.78 5.46 -2.25
C VAL A 71 3.82 4.51 -2.79
N PHE A 72 3.85 3.29 -2.22
CA PHE A 72 4.71 2.21 -2.68
C PHE A 72 3.92 1.29 -3.60
N PHE A 73 4.49 0.97 -4.75
CA PHE A 73 3.91 0.03 -5.70
C PHE A 73 4.64 -1.31 -5.60
N ALA A 74 3.97 -2.31 -5.05
CA ALA A 74 4.48 -3.67 -4.93
C ALA A 74 3.75 -4.61 -5.90
N THR A 75 3.32 -4.08 -7.02
CA THR A 75 2.60 -4.81 -8.06
C THR A 75 3.53 -5.25 -9.18
N PRO A 76 3.11 -6.21 -10.03
CA PRO A 76 3.86 -6.53 -11.23
C PRO A 76 4.02 -5.33 -12.17
N ASN A 77 5.00 -5.41 -13.05
CA ASN A 77 5.29 -4.35 -14.01
C ASN A 77 4.09 -3.90 -14.83
N GLY A 78 4.07 -2.63 -15.16
CA GLY A 78 3.05 -2.01 -16.00
C GLY A 78 1.88 -1.45 -15.24
N ILE A 79 1.53 -2.01 -14.10
CA ILE A 79 0.41 -1.52 -13.29
C ILE A 79 0.75 -0.19 -12.64
N ALA A 80 1.97 -0.08 -12.12
CA ALA A 80 2.43 1.15 -11.47
C ALA A 80 2.36 2.36 -12.41
N MET A 81 2.72 2.17 -13.67
CA MET A 81 2.77 3.27 -14.62
C MET A 81 1.41 3.89 -14.89
N THR A 82 0.34 3.10 -14.79
CA THR A 82 -1.02 3.61 -15.01
C THR A 82 -1.43 4.59 -13.92
N HIS A 83 -1.03 4.35 -12.68
CA HIS A 83 -1.45 5.15 -11.53
C HIS A 83 -0.43 6.21 -11.13
N ALA A 84 0.84 5.97 -11.42
CA ALA A 84 1.91 6.84 -10.93
C ALA A 84 1.80 8.29 -11.43
N GLY A 85 1.41 8.46 -12.69
CA GLY A 85 1.25 9.81 -13.26
C GLY A 85 0.23 10.65 -12.51
N MET A 86 -0.91 10.06 -12.18
CA MET A 86 -1.96 10.76 -11.44
C MET A 86 -1.50 11.14 -10.03
N LEU A 87 -0.77 10.25 -9.38
CA LEU A 87 -0.26 10.51 -8.03
C LEU A 87 0.82 11.58 -8.03
N LEU A 88 1.72 11.54 -9.00
CA LEU A 88 2.75 12.56 -9.13
C LEU A 88 2.15 13.93 -9.38
N ASP A 89 1.09 14.00 -10.20
CA ASP A 89 0.38 15.26 -10.45
C ASP A 89 -0.28 15.80 -9.18
N ALA A 90 -0.67 14.90 -8.28
CA ALA A 90 -1.26 15.28 -7.00
C ALA A 90 -0.22 15.63 -5.93
N GLY A 91 1.07 15.54 -6.26
CA GLY A 91 2.15 15.85 -5.32
C GLY A 91 2.56 14.68 -4.44
N VAL A 92 2.12 13.48 -4.75
CA VAL A 92 2.46 12.28 -3.98
C VAL A 92 3.78 11.69 -4.48
N ARG A 93 4.66 11.29 -3.57
CA ARG A 93 5.87 10.56 -3.94
C ARG A 93 5.52 9.13 -4.28
N VAL A 94 6.12 8.61 -5.32
CA VAL A 94 5.88 7.25 -5.79
C VAL A 94 7.16 6.45 -5.76
N VAL A 95 7.11 5.27 -5.13
CA VAL A 95 8.23 4.33 -5.12
C VAL A 95 7.76 3.03 -5.77
N ASP A 96 8.43 2.63 -6.84
CA ASP A 96 8.11 1.41 -7.56
C ASP A 96 9.07 0.31 -7.12
N LEU A 97 8.52 -0.71 -6.48
CA LEU A 97 9.29 -1.85 -5.98
C LEU A 97 9.19 -3.06 -6.91
N ALA A 98 8.49 -2.92 -8.02
CA ALA A 98 8.35 -4.02 -8.96
C ALA A 98 9.69 -4.35 -9.60
N ALA A 99 10.04 -5.62 -9.59
CA ALA A 99 11.23 -6.12 -10.29
C ALA A 99 10.88 -6.39 -11.74
N ASP A 100 11.74 -5.99 -12.63
CA ASP A 100 11.57 -6.26 -14.05
C ASP A 100 12.13 -7.63 -14.43
#